data_1141987e3fcec94495ed630e6056d574
#
_entry.id   1141987e3fcec94495ed630e6056d574
#
_cell.length_a   1.000
_cell.length_b   1.000
_cell.length_c   1.000
_cell.angle_alpha   90.00
_cell.angle_beta   90.00
_cell.angle_gamma   90.00
#
_symmetry.space_group_name_H-M   'P 1'
#
loop_
_entity.id
_entity.type
_entity.pdbx_description
1 polymer ?
#
loop_
_entity_poly.entity_id
_entity_poly.type
_entity_poly.pdbx_seq_one_letter_code
_entity_poly.pdbx_strand_id
1 'polypeptide(L)'
;MSQRFPATLAGPSLFRHCADQPDSAELWGEFIRRYNPLLVRSVVYAWRKCGQGNFPPPDLAEDLLQDVYLKIVQHDFRLLQNFQGNTEEEANAYLARTAINQTISFLRPSANKIGADEISLDEWIEENGEEGRLPLSLTWRQQHLSENELIEILETCFDSPNRNRDVLIFLLHFRNGYTSEEISKMGFCVLKETSINNLLVELKKKLRKFLRKM
;
A
#
# COMPACT_ATOMS: atom_id res chain seq x y z
N MET A 1 33.66 -6.95 9.88
CA MET A 1 33.81 -5.74 9.03
C MET A 1 32.45 -5.50 8.40
N SER A 2 31.66 -4.53 8.93
CA SER A 2 30.36 -4.18 8.33
C SER A 2 30.60 -3.40 7.04
N GLN A 3 30.36 -4.03 5.91
CA GLN A 3 30.26 -3.31 4.66
C GLN A 3 29.01 -2.41 4.72
N ARG A 4 29.19 -1.11 4.86
CA ARG A 4 28.12 -0.14 4.64
C ARG A 4 27.75 -0.21 3.16
N PHE A 5 26.66 -0.91 2.85
CA PHE A 5 26.09 -0.85 1.53
C PHE A 5 25.61 0.59 1.26
N PRO A 6 25.93 1.17 0.10
CA PRO A 6 25.47 2.51 -0.22
C PRO A 6 23.94 2.52 -0.26
N ALA A 7 23.32 3.52 0.36
CA ALA A 7 21.87 3.75 0.40
C ALA A 7 21.21 3.97 -0.99
N THR A 8 21.92 3.68 -2.06
CA THR A 8 21.58 3.95 -3.46
C THR A 8 21.82 2.77 -4.40
N LEU A 9 21.63 1.52 -3.92
CA LEU A 9 21.60 0.41 -4.88
C LEU A 9 20.39 0.58 -5.82
N ALA A 10 20.62 0.53 -7.15
CA ALA A 10 19.53 0.46 -8.10
C ALA A 10 18.67 -0.79 -7.84
N GLY A 11 17.36 -0.73 -8.11
CA GLY A 11 16.43 -1.82 -7.84
C GLY A 11 16.89 -3.19 -8.37
N PRO A 12 17.33 -3.29 -9.63
CA PRO A 12 17.86 -4.53 -10.18
C PRO A 12 19.06 -5.10 -9.41
N SER A 13 19.93 -4.22 -8.92
CA SER A 13 21.10 -4.61 -8.11
C SER A 13 20.66 -5.09 -6.72
N LEU A 14 19.67 -4.43 -6.11
CA LEU A 14 19.12 -4.84 -4.83
C LEU A 14 18.48 -6.24 -4.91
N PHE A 15 17.76 -6.55 -6.00
CA PHE A 15 17.17 -7.89 -6.21
C PHE A 15 18.25 -8.98 -6.22
N ARG A 16 19.32 -8.76 -6.99
CA ARG A 16 20.45 -9.72 -7.05
C ARG A 16 21.10 -9.90 -5.70
N HIS A 17 21.39 -8.81 -4.98
CA HIS A 17 22.02 -8.90 -3.66
C HIS A 17 21.12 -9.59 -2.64
N CYS A 18 19.80 -9.35 -2.63
CA CYS A 18 18.87 -10.08 -1.77
C CYS A 18 18.84 -11.58 -2.09
N ALA A 19 18.90 -11.95 -3.36
CA ALA A 19 18.92 -13.34 -3.78
C ALA A 19 20.27 -14.04 -3.46
N ASP A 20 21.39 -13.32 -3.60
CA ASP A 20 22.74 -13.85 -3.34
C ASP A 20 23.07 -13.93 -1.83
N GLN A 21 22.42 -13.08 -1.02
CA GLN A 21 22.66 -12.98 0.43
C GLN A 21 21.31 -13.03 1.19
N PRO A 22 20.62 -14.18 1.19
CA PRO A 22 19.28 -14.31 1.75
C PRO A 22 19.21 -14.02 3.27
N ASP A 23 20.29 -14.20 3.99
CA ASP A 23 20.37 -13.99 5.44
C ASP A 23 20.72 -12.54 5.83
N SER A 24 20.92 -11.65 4.85
CA SER A 24 21.25 -10.26 5.13
C SER A 24 20.03 -9.44 5.55
N ALA A 25 19.85 -9.24 6.85
CA ALA A 25 18.80 -8.41 7.40
C ALA A 25 18.85 -6.97 6.88
N GLU A 26 20.03 -6.43 6.58
CA GLU A 26 20.23 -5.08 6.06
C GLU A 26 19.68 -4.93 4.63
N LEU A 27 19.97 -5.88 3.75
CA LEU A 27 19.46 -5.88 2.36
C LEU A 27 17.95 -6.06 2.32
N TRP A 28 17.41 -6.97 3.12
CA TRP A 28 15.96 -7.17 3.22
C TRP A 28 15.26 -5.99 3.88
N GLY A 29 15.89 -5.35 4.87
CA GLY A 29 15.37 -4.12 5.45
C GLY A 29 15.24 -3.00 4.40
N GLU A 30 16.25 -2.81 3.53
CA GLU A 30 16.19 -1.85 2.42
C GLU A 30 15.15 -2.27 1.37
N PHE A 31 15.05 -3.56 1.03
CA PHE A 31 14.04 -4.06 0.10
C PHE A 31 12.62 -3.76 0.61
N ILE A 32 12.33 -4.10 1.87
CA ILE A 32 11.04 -3.85 2.49
C ILE A 32 10.75 -2.34 2.53
N ARG A 33 11.70 -1.55 3.01
CA ARG A 33 11.55 -0.08 3.08
C ARG A 33 11.18 0.53 1.73
N ARG A 34 11.78 0.04 0.65
CA ARG A 34 11.61 0.58 -0.71
C ARG A 34 10.34 0.09 -1.38
N TYR A 35 10.09 -1.21 -1.36
CA TYR A 35 9.05 -1.83 -2.17
C TYR A 35 7.75 -2.15 -1.44
N ASN A 36 7.75 -2.19 -0.12
CA ASN A 36 6.53 -2.50 0.61
C ASN A 36 5.37 -1.53 0.31
N PRO A 37 5.57 -0.19 0.21
CA PRO A 37 4.51 0.72 -0.19
C PRO A 37 3.94 0.42 -1.59
N LEU A 38 4.77 -0.04 -2.52
CA LEU A 38 4.37 -0.45 -3.85
C LEU A 38 3.52 -1.74 -3.81
N LEU A 39 3.98 -2.75 -3.07
CA LEU A 39 3.28 -4.03 -2.93
C LEU A 39 1.89 -3.86 -2.31
N VAL A 40 1.79 -3.05 -1.25
CA VAL A 40 0.50 -2.70 -0.62
C VAL A 40 -0.45 -2.05 -1.62
N ARG A 41 0.01 -1.07 -2.39
CA ARG A 41 -0.81 -0.41 -3.42
C ARG A 41 -1.32 -1.40 -4.46
N SER A 42 -0.46 -2.30 -4.88
CA SER A 42 -0.77 -3.31 -5.89
C SER A 42 -1.81 -4.32 -5.41
N VAL A 43 -1.72 -4.74 -4.14
CA VAL A 43 -2.73 -5.61 -3.49
C VAL A 43 -4.09 -4.90 -3.43
N VAL A 44 -4.12 -3.66 -2.95
CA VAL A 44 -5.36 -2.87 -2.85
C VAL A 44 -5.98 -2.61 -4.22
N TYR A 45 -5.16 -2.31 -5.22
CA TYR A 45 -5.62 -2.11 -6.58
C TYR A 45 -6.28 -3.38 -7.14
N ALA A 46 -5.61 -4.53 -7.04
CA ALA A 46 -6.16 -5.80 -7.50
C ALA A 46 -7.45 -6.18 -6.77
N TRP A 47 -7.52 -5.94 -5.45
CA TRP A 47 -8.73 -6.12 -4.65
C TRP A 47 -9.91 -5.32 -5.21
N ARG A 48 -9.72 -4.02 -5.47
CA ARG A 48 -10.73 -3.13 -6.02
C ARG A 48 -11.20 -3.59 -7.41
N LYS A 49 -10.25 -3.91 -8.29
CA LYS A 49 -10.57 -4.35 -9.67
C LYS A 49 -11.32 -5.69 -9.70
N CYS A 50 -11.13 -6.54 -8.70
CA CYS A 50 -11.90 -7.77 -8.54
C CYS A 50 -13.29 -7.55 -7.91
N GLY A 51 -13.73 -6.30 -7.71
CA GLY A 51 -15.06 -5.98 -7.21
C GLY A 51 -15.30 -6.28 -5.72
N GLN A 52 -14.23 -6.44 -4.93
CA GLN A 52 -14.29 -6.78 -3.51
C GLN A 52 -14.46 -5.55 -2.59
N GLY A 53 -14.75 -4.38 -3.15
CA GLY A 53 -14.85 -3.11 -2.41
C GLY A 53 -13.58 -2.28 -2.47
N ASN A 54 -13.53 -1.17 -1.70
CA ASN A 54 -12.43 -0.21 -1.80
C ASN A 54 -11.11 -0.71 -1.20
N PHE A 55 -11.17 -1.46 -0.11
CA PHE A 55 -10.00 -1.97 0.61
C PHE A 55 -10.25 -3.37 1.16
N PRO A 56 -9.25 -4.25 1.16
CA PRO A 56 -9.34 -5.50 1.89
C PRO A 56 -9.45 -5.23 3.40
N PRO A 57 -10.13 -6.10 4.17
CA PRO A 57 -10.04 -6.09 5.62
C PRO A 57 -8.56 -6.10 6.07
N PRO A 58 -8.20 -5.39 7.14
CA PRO A 58 -6.79 -5.24 7.54
C PRO A 58 -6.04 -6.57 7.69
N ASP A 59 -6.64 -7.54 8.37
CA ASP A 59 -6.02 -8.84 8.60
C ASP A 59 -5.80 -9.59 7.27
N LEU A 60 -6.79 -9.53 6.37
CA LEU A 60 -6.66 -10.13 5.04
C LEU A 60 -5.64 -9.40 4.16
N ALA A 61 -5.51 -8.08 4.30
CA ALA A 61 -4.48 -7.32 3.60
C ALA A 61 -3.06 -7.72 4.02
N GLU A 62 -2.88 -8.00 5.32
CA GLU A 62 -1.61 -8.52 5.85
C GLU A 62 -1.32 -9.93 5.32
N ASP A 63 -2.32 -10.82 5.30
CA ASP A 63 -2.18 -12.17 4.75
C ASP A 63 -1.82 -12.14 3.25
N LEU A 64 -2.51 -11.31 2.48
CA LEU A 64 -2.20 -11.13 1.05
C LEU A 64 -0.78 -10.60 0.82
N LEU A 65 -0.32 -9.67 1.65
CA LEU A 65 1.04 -9.18 1.60
C LEU A 65 2.06 -10.25 1.98
N GLN A 66 1.78 -11.04 3.01
CA GLN A 66 2.63 -12.18 3.38
C GLN A 66 2.74 -13.18 2.23
N ASP A 67 1.63 -13.49 1.56
CA ASP A 67 1.62 -14.36 0.39
C ASP A 67 2.48 -13.80 -0.76
N VAL A 68 2.45 -12.48 -0.98
CA VAL A 68 3.34 -11.83 -1.96
C VAL A 68 4.80 -11.98 -1.56
N TYR A 69 5.16 -11.74 -0.29
CA TYR A 69 6.52 -11.93 0.18
C TYR A 69 6.96 -13.39 0.11
N LEU A 70 6.09 -14.33 0.49
CA LEU A 70 6.36 -15.77 0.31
C LEU A 70 6.63 -16.10 -1.15
N LYS A 71 5.87 -15.52 -2.09
CA LYS A 71 6.09 -15.71 -3.52
C LYS A 71 7.46 -15.17 -3.98
N ILE A 72 7.91 -14.07 -3.40
CA ILE A 72 9.22 -13.47 -3.71
C ILE A 72 10.37 -14.36 -3.23
N VAL A 73 10.25 -14.94 -2.03
CA VAL A 73 11.32 -15.76 -1.42
C VAL A 73 11.28 -17.24 -1.81
N GLN A 74 10.18 -17.73 -2.35
CA GLN A 74 10.02 -19.13 -2.76
C GLN A 74 11.02 -19.53 -3.84
N HIS A 75 11.36 -20.84 -3.86
CA HIS A 75 12.23 -21.45 -4.86
C HIS A 75 13.62 -20.77 -4.98
N ASP A 76 14.24 -20.55 -3.84
CA ASP A 76 15.58 -19.93 -3.76
C ASP A 76 15.63 -18.55 -4.43
N PHE A 77 14.63 -17.71 -4.17
CA PHE A 77 14.53 -16.35 -4.70
C PHE A 77 14.50 -16.28 -6.24
N ARG A 78 14.04 -17.34 -6.90
CA ARG A 78 14.01 -17.46 -8.35
C ARG A 78 13.31 -16.27 -9.02
N LEU A 79 12.30 -15.69 -8.35
CA LEU A 79 11.61 -14.51 -8.85
C LEU A 79 12.57 -13.31 -8.99
N LEU A 80 13.39 -13.04 -7.99
CA LEU A 80 14.36 -11.96 -8.03
C LEU A 80 15.53 -12.28 -8.98
N GLN A 81 15.97 -13.52 -9.05
CA GLN A 81 17.07 -13.96 -9.94
C GLN A 81 16.68 -13.91 -11.42
N ASN A 82 15.42 -14.21 -11.76
CA ASN A 82 14.93 -14.19 -13.13
C ASN A 82 14.58 -12.79 -13.63
N PHE A 83 14.66 -11.76 -12.78
CA PHE A 83 14.41 -10.41 -13.20
C PHE A 83 15.51 -9.92 -14.16
N GLN A 84 15.12 -9.49 -15.36
CA GLN A 84 16.03 -9.08 -16.43
C GLN A 84 16.01 -7.57 -16.71
N GLY A 85 15.23 -6.79 -15.96
CA GLY A 85 15.19 -5.35 -16.11
C GLY A 85 16.45 -4.65 -15.60
N ASN A 86 16.66 -3.42 -16.07
CA ASN A 86 17.84 -2.61 -15.76
C ASN A 86 17.51 -1.31 -15.04
N THR A 87 16.23 -0.96 -14.94
CA THR A 87 15.78 0.30 -14.32
C THR A 87 14.93 0.06 -13.08
N GLU A 88 14.78 1.10 -12.26
CA GLU A 88 13.92 1.08 -11.08
C GLU A 88 12.44 0.95 -11.47
N GLU A 89 12.04 1.59 -12.55
CA GLU A 89 10.68 1.52 -13.10
C GLU A 89 10.31 0.10 -13.50
N GLU A 90 11.22 -0.60 -14.16
CA GLU A 90 11.02 -2.02 -14.53
C GLU A 90 10.95 -2.92 -13.30
N ALA A 91 11.78 -2.66 -12.27
CA ALA A 91 11.73 -3.38 -11.01
C ALA A 91 10.39 -3.15 -10.29
N ASN A 92 9.92 -1.91 -10.25
CA ASN A 92 8.63 -1.55 -9.69
C ASN A 92 7.47 -2.23 -10.43
N ALA A 93 7.47 -2.17 -11.75
CA ALA A 93 6.44 -2.81 -12.60
C ALA A 93 6.40 -4.34 -12.40
N TYR A 94 7.57 -4.97 -12.28
CA TYR A 94 7.69 -6.40 -12.06
C TYR A 94 7.11 -6.83 -10.72
N LEU A 95 7.45 -6.14 -9.64
CA LEU A 95 6.93 -6.41 -8.31
C LEU A 95 5.42 -6.09 -8.20
N ALA A 96 4.98 -4.99 -8.81
CA ALA A 96 3.57 -4.65 -8.87
C ALA A 96 2.74 -5.76 -9.55
N ARG A 97 3.18 -6.23 -10.72
CA ARG A 97 2.55 -7.33 -11.44
C ARG A 97 2.51 -8.62 -10.61
N THR A 98 3.59 -8.91 -9.89
CA THR A 98 3.66 -10.07 -8.99
C THR A 98 2.60 -9.97 -7.90
N ALA A 99 2.47 -8.83 -7.23
CA ALA A 99 1.49 -8.61 -6.17
C ALA A 99 0.05 -8.65 -6.69
N ILE A 100 -0.23 -8.02 -7.85
CA ILE A 100 -1.53 -8.06 -8.52
C ILE A 100 -1.92 -9.51 -8.83
N ASN A 101 -1.06 -10.26 -9.49
CA ASN A 101 -1.33 -11.63 -9.87
C ASN A 101 -1.55 -12.55 -8.66
N GLN A 102 -0.77 -12.37 -7.59
CA GLN A 102 -0.95 -13.14 -6.35
C GLN A 102 -2.32 -12.85 -5.71
N THR A 103 -2.71 -11.57 -5.63
CA THR A 103 -4.01 -11.16 -5.10
C THR A 103 -5.16 -11.72 -5.94
N ILE A 104 -5.09 -11.63 -7.26
CA ILE A 104 -6.10 -12.21 -8.16
C ILE A 104 -6.19 -13.72 -7.96
N SER A 105 -5.06 -14.40 -7.85
CA SER A 105 -5.01 -15.85 -7.63
C SER A 105 -5.69 -16.27 -6.33
N PHE A 106 -5.51 -15.48 -5.28
CA PHE A 106 -6.19 -15.68 -3.99
C PHE A 106 -7.72 -15.51 -4.12
N LEU A 107 -8.15 -14.46 -4.83
CA LEU A 107 -9.57 -14.12 -4.98
C LEU A 107 -10.34 -15.05 -5.93
N ARG A 108 -9.65 -15.83 -6.77
CA ARG A 108 -10.29 -16.78 -7.68
C ARG A 108 -10.62 -18.10 -6.96
N PRO A 109 -11.90 -18.50 -6.86
CA PRO A 109 -12.26 -19.85 -6.46
C PRO A 109 -11.65 -20.85 -7.45
N SER A 110 -11.18 -21.98 -6.94
CA SER A 110 -10.52 -23.04 -7.73
C SER A 110 -11.36 -23.58 -8.92
N ALA A 111 -12.63 -23.24 -8.99
CA ALA A 111 -13.58 -23.71 -10.00
C ALA A 111 -13.76 -22.76 -11.22
N ASN A 112 -13.37 -21.49 -11.14
CA ASN A 112 -13.60 -20.49 -12.20
C ASN A 112 -12.29 -19.90 -12.74
N LYS A 113 -11.60 -20.67 -13.57
CA LYS A 113 -10.45 -20.17 -14.38
C LYS A 113 -10.89 -19.38 -15.62
N ILE A 114 -12.13 -18.94 -15.70
CA ILE A 114 -12.67 -18.28 -16.89
C ILE A 114 -12.82 -16.78 -16.61
N GLY A 115 -12.10 -15.94 -17.36
CA GLY A 115 -12.36 -14.51 -17.53
C GLY A 115 -11.81 -13.59 -16.44
N ALA A 116 -10.56 -13.75 -16.05
CA ALA A 116 -9.85 -12.58 -15.57
C ALA A 116 -9.37 -11.85 -16.83
N ASP A 117 -10.13 -10.87 -17.24
CA ASP A 117 -9.59 -9.82 -18.10
C ASP A 117 -8.29 -9.35 -17.47
N GLU A 118 -7.24 -9.31 -18.27
CA GLU A 118 -5.91 -8.91 -17.81
C GLU A 118 -6.05 -7.54 -17.16
N ILE A 119 -5.86 -7.48 -15.83
CA ILE A 119 -5.73 -6.20 -15.16
C ILE A 119 -4.51 -5.55 -15.78
N SER A 120 -4.75 -4.46 -16.52
CA SER A 120 -3.70 -3.77 -17.25
C SER A 120 -2.73 -3.12 -16.27
N LEU A 121 -1.43 -3.41 -16.45
CA LEU A 121 -0.38 -2.74 -15.70
C LEU A 121 -0.33 -1.25 -16.04
N ASP A 122 -0.63 -0.89 -17.30
CA ASP A 122 -0.65 0.51 -17.75
C ASP A 122 -1.75 1.28 -17.03
N GLU A 123 -2.95 0.70 -16.87
CA GLU A 123 -4.03 1.26 -16.08
C GLU A 123 -3.66 1.39 -14.59
N TRP A 124 -2.91 0.42 -14.05
CA TRP A 124 -2.37 0.52 -12.69
C TRP A 124 -1.38 1.69 -12.55
N ILE A 125 -0.49 1.88 -13.52
CA ILE A 125 0.49 2.97 -13.54
C ILE A 125 -0.23 4.32 -13.64
N GLU A 126 -1.25 4.47 -14.48
CA GLU A 126 -2.04 5.68 -14.62
C GLU A 126 -2.80 6.02 -13.32
N GLU A 127 -3.44 5.05 -12.68
CA GLU A 127 -4.17 5.25 -11.41
C GLU A 127 -3.25 5.50 -10.21
N ASN A 128 -2.03 4.95 -10.21
CA ASN A 128 -1.11 4.95 -9.08
C ASN A 128 0.18 5.75 -9.34
N GLY A 129 0.25 6.54 -10.43
CA GLY A 129 1.34 7.46 -10.70
C GLY A 129 1.75 8.24 -9.44
N GLU A 130 2.89 8.89 -9.39
CA GLU A 130 3.68 9.42 -8.23
C GLU A 130 2.96 9.68 -6.87
N GLU A 131 1.62 9.70 -6.85
CA GLU A 131 0.77 9.99 -5.68
C GLU A 131 -0.13 8.83 -5.21
N GLY A 132 0.19 7.57 -5.55
CA GLY A 132 -0.65 6.40 -5.22
C GLY A 132 -1.34 6.47 -3.84
N ARG A 133 -2.67 6.29 -3.84
CA ARG A 133 -3.53 6.33 -2.64
C ARG A 133 -3.36 5.09 -1.79
N LEU A 134 -2.32 5.06 -0.95
CA LEU A 134 -2.22 4.02 0.07
C LEU A 134 -3.29 4.23 1.14
N PRO A 135 -3.97 3.16 1.58
CA PRO A 135 -4.71 3.20 2.82
C PRO A 135 -3.74 3.53 3.95
N LEU A 136 -3.98 4.63 4.64
CA LEU A 136 -3.14 5.03 5.79
C LEU A 136 -3.09 3.94 6.85
N SER A 137 -4.18 3.18 7.04
CA SER A 137 -4.23 2.05 7.96
C SER A 137 -3.13 1.01 7.72
N LEU A 138 -2.83 0.67 6.47
CA LEU A 138 -1.77 -0.29 6.16
C LEU A 138 -0.37 0.31 6.35
N THR A 139 -0.20 1.59 6.01
CA THR A 139 1.09 2.29 6.21
C THR A 139 1.39 2.47 7.71
N TRP A 140 0.38 2.76 8.53
CA TRP A 140 0.54 3.01 9.96
C TRP A 140 0.82 1.75 10.77
N ARG A 141 0.17 0.61 10.45
CA ARG A 141 0.49 -0.68 11.08
C ARG A 141 1.94 -1.10 10.82
N GLN A 142 2.46 -0.82 9.63
CA GLN A 142 3.86 -1.10 9.30
C GLN A 142 4.86 -0.23 10.05
N GLN A 143 4.45 0.94 10.52
CA GLN A 143 5.27 1.82 11.36
C GLN A 143 5.16 1.49 12.87
N HIS A 144 4.49 0.40 13.23
CA HIS A 144 4.25 -0.02 14.63
C HIS A 144 3.54 1.03 15.50
N LEU A 145 2.81 1.96 14.88
CA LEU A 145 2.05 2.97 15.61
C LEU A 145 0.78 2.35 16.19
N SER A 146 0.58 2.53 17.47
CA SER A 146 -0.68 2.16 18.11
C SER A 146 -1.84 3.06 17.64
N GLU A 147 -3.07 2.60 17.87
CA GLU A 147 -4.27 3.36 17.52
C GLU A 147 -4.29 4.74 18.18
N ASN A 148 -3.90 4.79 19.45
CA ASN A 148 -3.87 6.04 20.22
C ASN A 148 -2.83 7.02 19.67
N GLU A 149 -1.64 6.55 19.33
CA GLU A 149 -0.60 7.37 18.70
C GLU A 149 -1.06 7.94 17.35
N LEU A 150 -1.78 7.14 16.56
CA LEU A 150 -2.37 7.63 15.31
C LEU A 150 -3.38 8.75 15.55
N ILE A 151 -4.29 8.56 16.52
CA ILE A 151 -5.28 9.57 16.87
C ILE A 151 -4.61 10.85 17.35
N GLU A 152 -3.62 10.77 18.23
CA GLU A 152 -2.85 11.92 18.71
C GLU A 152 -2.16 12.70 17.58
N ILE A 153 -1.56 11.99 16.62
CA ILE A 153 -0.94 12.61 15.45
C ILE A 153 -2.00 13.32 14.59
N LEU A 154 -3.13 12.66 14.33
CA LEU A 154 -4.22 13.25 13.56
C LEU A 154 -4.80 14.49 14.24
N GLU A 155 -5.00 14.44 15.55
CA GLU A 155 -5.47 15.56 16.35
C GLU A 155 -4.49 16.72 16.36
N THR A 156 -3.19 16.45 16.34
CA THR A 156 -2.15 17.46 16.25
C THR A 156 -2.09 18.08 14.84
N CYS A 157 -2.31 17.26 13.81
CA CYS A 157 -2.27 17.71 12.40
C CYS A 157 -3.50 18.50 11.99
N PHE A 158 -4.68 18.15 12.53
CA PHE A 158 -5.96 18.70 12.09
C PHE A 158 -6.39 19.84 13.03
N ASP A 159 -5.71 20.98 12.90
CA ASP A 159 -6.04 22.19 13.64
C ASP A 159 -7.28 22.87 13.00
N SER A 160 -8.48 22.42 13.41
CA SER A 160 -9.76 22.98 12.97
C SER A 160 -10.78 23.00 14.11
N PRO A 161 -11.77 23.92 14.07
CA PRO A 161 -12.88 23.92 15.04
C PRO A 161 -13.68 22.59 15.06
N ASN A 162 -13.62 21.85 13.97
CA ASN A 162 -14.32 20.56 13.79
C ASN A 162 -13.37 19.36 13.85
N ARG A 163 -12.22 19.51 14.55
CA ARG A 163 -11.14 18.50 14.59
C ARG A 163 -11.63 17.08 14.85
N ASN A 164 -12.47 16.88 15.87
CA ASN A 164 -12.95 15.55 16.23
C ASN A 164 -13.78 14.91 15.09
N ARG A 165 -14.62 15.70 14.43
CA ARG A 165 -15.38 15.25 13.25
C ARG A 165 -14.41 14.90 12.11
N ASP A 166 -13.45 15.74 11.86
CA ASP A 166 -12.52 15.61 10.75
C ASP A 166 -11.61 14.38 10.94
N VAL A 167 -11.14 14.13 12.18
CA VAL A 167 -10.41 12.90 12.57
C VAL A 167 -11.31 11.68 12.36
N LEU A 168 -12.57 11.72 12.82
CA LEU A 168 -13.51 10.61 12.68
C LEU A 168 -13.79 10.29 11.20
N ILE A 169 -14.06 11.30 10.37
CA ILE A 169 -14.28 11.14 8.92
C ILE A 169 -13.02 10.53 8.27
N PHE A 170 -11.85 11.00 8.66
CA PHE A 170 -10.58 10.49 8.15
C PHE A 170 -10.38 9.02 8.52
N LEU A 171 -10.61 8.63 9.77
CA LEU A 171 -10.50 7.25 10.23
C LEU A 171 -11.54 6.34 9.56
N LEU A 172 -12.78 6.77 9.47
CA LEU A 172 -13.84 6.00 8.79
C LEU A 172 -13.48 5.72 7.33
N HIS A 173 -12.93 6.71 6.63
CA HIS A 173 -12.57 6.54 5.22
C HIS A 173 -11.30 5.72 5.04
N PHE A 174 -10.20 6.08 5.72
CA PHE A 174 -8.88 5.48 5.46
C PHE A 174 -8.61 4.20 6.27
N ARG A 175 -9.26 4.02 7.41
CA ARG A 175 -9.08 2.86 8.26
C ARG A 175 -10.20 1.84 8.09
N ASN A 176 -11.44 2.29 8.11
CA ASN A 176 -12.62 1.43 8.08
C ASN A 176 -13.15 1.21 6.66
N GLY A 177 -12.61 1.92 5.64
CA GLY A 177 -12.94 1.72 4.23
C GLY A 177 -14.28 2.28 3.77
N TYR A 178 -14.96 3.09 4.61
CA TYR A 178 -16.23 3.71 4.20
C TYR A 178 -16.02 4.71 3.07
N THR A 179 -16.91 4.69 2.10
CA THR A 179 -16.95 5.70 1.03
C THR A 179 -17.45 7.04 1.55
N SER A 180 -17.14 8.12 0.84
CA SER A 180 -17.65 9.45 1.19
C SER A 180 -19.18 9.52 1.14
N GLU A 181 -19.80 8.73 0.27
CA GLU A 181 -21.25 8.59 0.19
C GLU A 181 -21.83 7.93 1.44
N GLU A 182 -21.23 6.81 1.88
CA GLU A 182 -21.67 6.11 3.09
C GLU A 182 -21.50 6.98 4.34
N ILE A 183 -20.35 7.68 4.46
CA ILE A 183 -20.10 8.61 5.57
C ILE A 183 -21.12 9.75 5.58
N SER A 184 -21.49 10.29 4.40
CA SER A 184 -22.48 11.37 4.31
C SER A 184 -23.88 10.95 4.79
N LYS A 185 -24.20 9.66 4.76
CA LYS A 185 -25.46 9.09 5.22
C LYS A 185 -25.47 8.76 6.72
N MET A 186 -24.31 8.84 7.40
CA MET A 186 -24.23 8.59 8.84
C MET A 186 -24.82 9.75 9.62
N GLY A 187 -25.63 9.44 10.64
CA GLY A 187 -26.42 10.43 11.39
C GLY A 187 -25.61 11.53 12.10
N PHE A 188 -24.30 11.36 12.29
CA PHE A 188 -23.41 12.37 12.86
C PHE A 188 -22.84 13.34 11.81
N CYS A 189 -22.88 12.96 10.54
CA CYS A 189 -22.24 13.71 9.45
C CYS A 189 -23.24 14.64 8.75
N VAL A 190 -23.01 15.96 8.90
CA VAL A 190 -23.85 16.99 8.23
C VAL A 190 -23.28 17.35 6.85
N LEU A 191 -22.13 16.80 6.48
CA LEU A 191 -21.43 17.13 5.24
C LEU A 191 -21.99 16.30 4.07
N LYS A 192 -22.10 16.94 2.91
CA LYS A 192 -22.38 16.24 1.65
C LYS A 192 -21.16 15.48 1.17
N GLU A 193 -21.36 14.44 0.37
CA GLU A 193 -20.30 13.60 -0.22
C GLU A 193 -19.17 14.43 -0.84
N THR A 194 -19.49 15.42 -1.68
CA THR A 194 -18.50 16.30 -2.32
C THR A 194 -17.66 17.08 -1.30
N SER A 195 -18.28 17.52 -0.20
CA SER A 195 -17.57 18.22 0.88
C SER A 195 -16.65 17.29 1.65
N ILE A 196 -17.05 16.02 1.87
CA ILE A 196 -16.24 14.99 2.49
C ILE A 196 -15.02 14.68 1.60
N ASN A 197 -15.21 14.52 0.30
CA ASN A 197 -14.11 14.29 -0.65
C ASN A 197 -13.07 15.41 -0.59
N ASN A 198 -13.51 16.67 -0.62
CA ASN A 198 -12.61 17.82 -0.52
C ASN A 198 -11.88 17.85 0.83
N LEU A 199 -12.60 17.61 1.93
CA LEU A 199 -12.03 17.53 3.27
C LEU A 199 -10.92 16.45 3.35
N LEU A 200 -11.18 15.25 2.86
CA LEU A 200 -10.23 14.15 2.86
C LEU A 200 -8.94 14.49 2.08
N VAL A 201 -9.08 15.18 0.94
CA VAL A 201 -7.92 15.66 0.17
C VAL A 201 -7.08 16.65 0.98
N GLU A 202 -7.73 17.62 1.63
CA GLU A 202 -7.04 18.61 2.47
C GLU A 202 -6.36 17.98 3.68
N LEU A 203 -7.06 17.08 4.40
CA LEU A 203 -6.52 16.40 5.57
C LEU A 203 -5.32 15.53 5.19
N LYS A 204 -5.39 14.83 4.08
CA LYS A 204 -4.26 14.06 3.54
C LYS A 204 -3.05 14.94 3.23
N LYS A 205 -3.27 16.13 2.66
CA LYS A 205 -2.21 17.10 2.36
C LYS A 205 -1.55 17.64 3.65
N LYS A 206 -2.37 17.97 4.66
CA LYS A 206 -1.87 18.43 5.97
C LYS A 206 -1.03 17.35 6.65
N LEU A 207 -1.52 16.12 6.70
CA LEU A 207 -0.81 15.00 7.29
C LEU A 207 0.53 14.73 6.60
N ARG A 208 0.57 14.72 5.26
CA ARG A 208 1.84 14.59 4.51
C ARG A 208 2.85 15.69 4.86
N LYS A 209 2.37 16.93 4.98
CA LYS A 209 3.23 18.08 5.37
C LYS A 209 3.77 17.92 6.78
N PHE A 210 2.99 17.40 7.70
CA PHE A 210 3.38 17.15 9.08
C PHE A 210 4.44 16.04 9.15
N LEU A 211 4.21 14.91 8.52
CA LEU A 211 5.13 13.76 8.50
C LEU A 211 6.49 14.06 7.84
N ARG A 212 6.54 15.01 6.91
CA ARG A 212 7.82 15.46 6.32
C ARG A 212 8.67 16.33 7.26
N LYS A 213 8.08 16.80 8.36
CA LYS A 213 8.76 17.65 9.35
C LYS A 213 9.26 16.90 10.59
N MET A 214 8.76 15.66 10.78
CA MET A 214 9.23 14.72 11.80
C MET A 214 10.45 13.95 11.28
#